data_43f8612a10878761bbdc1e1db84e29f1
#
_entry.id   43f8612a10878761bbdc1e1db84e29f1
#
_cell.length_a   1.000
_cell.length_b   1.000
_cell.length_c   1.000
_cell.angle_alpha   90.00
_cell.angle_beta   90.00
_cell.angle_gamma   90.00
#
_symmetry.space_group_name_H-M   'P 1'
#
loop_
_entity.id
_entity.type
_entity.pdbx_description
1 polymer ?
#
loop_
_entity_poly.entity_id
_entity_poly.type
_entity_poly.pdbx_seq_one_letter_code
_entity_poly.pdbx_strand_id
1 'polypeptide(L)'
;MSGHNRWSKIKHQKAASDAKKSKGWTKLIKEVTVAARGGGDPNGNPRLRNAMDKARDSNIPNDTIDRAIKKAAGGEGADFAEVTYEGYAPGGVAIFVETATNNTTRTVANVRSFFSKCDGTLGTSGSLAHVFERKAEFVIENAALKGRDADEFEMECIDAEIGRAS
;
A
#
# COMPACT_ATOMS: atom_id res chain seq x y z
N MET A 1 -42.14 -20.72 16.07
CA MET A 1 -42.16 -20.32 14.65
C MET A 1 -41.11 -19.27 14.45
N SER A 2 -40.00 -19.73 14.00
CA SER A 2 -38.75 -19.02 13.97
C SER A 2 -38.77 -17.97 12.86
N GLY A 3 -38.85 -16.71 13.23
CA GLY A 3 -38.53 -15.63 12.34
C GLY A 3 -37.08 -15.75 11.94
N HIS A 4 -36.80 -15.93 10.65
CA HIS A 4 -35.48 -15.74 10.06
C HIS A 4 -35.03 -14.33 10.38
N ASN A 5 -34.28 -14.20 11.45
CA ASN A 5 -33.96 -12.94 12.08
C ASN A 5 -33.14 -12.10 11.09
N ARG A 6 -33.75 -11.05 10.55
CA ARG A 6 -33.10 -10.04 9.70
C ARG A 6 -31.76 -9.58 10.30
N TRP A 7 -31.68 -9.61 11.62
CA TRP A 7 -30.46 -9.33 12.39
C TRP A 7 -29.36 -10.36 12.17
N SER A 8 -29.66 -11.64 12.02
CA SER A 8 -28.68 -12.70 11.73
C SER A 8 -28.01 -12.48 10.35
N LYS A 9 -28.80 -12.13 9.33
CA LYS A 9 -28.27 -11.81 7.97
C LYS A 9 -27.39 -10.56 7.99
N ILE A 10 -27.83 -9.51 8.70
CA ILE A 10 -27.07 -8.26 8.86
C ILE A 10 -25.77 -8.51 9.63
N LYS A 11 -25.79 -9.32 10.68
CA LYS A 11 -24.61 -9.69 11.46
C LYS A 11 -23.53 -10.36 10.62
N HIS A 12 -23.90 -11.30 9.75
CA HIS A 12 -22.95 -11.98 8.87
C HIS A 12 -22.38 -11.05 7.80
N GLN A 13 -23.22 -10.22 7.18
CA GLN A 13 -22.77 -9.23 6.20
C GLN A 13 -21.86 -8.18 6.82
N LYS A 14 -22.21 -7.70 8.02
CA LYS A 14 -21.39 -6.75 8.77
C LYS A 14 -20.07 -7.36 9.17
N ALA A 15 -20.05 -8.60 9.68
CA ALA A 15 -18.80 -9.28 10.04
C ALA A 15 -17.86 -9.47 8.84
N ALA A 16 -18.40 -9.82 7.66
CA ALA A 16 -17.61 -9.95 6.45
C ALA A 16 -17.04 -8.60 5.97
N SER A 17 -17.84 -7.53 6.07
CA SER A 17 -17.41 -6.17 5.74
C SER A 17 -16.34 -5.67 6.72
N ASP A 18 -16.56 -5.88 8.02
CA ASP A 18 -15.62 -5.48 9.08
C ASP A 18 -14.29 -6.26 8.96
N ALA A 19 -14.34 -7.54 8.59
CA ALA A 19 -13.13 -8.34 8.33
C ALA A 19 -12.34 -7.82 7.11
N LYS A 20 -13.00 -7.39 6.04
CA LYS A 20 -12.34 -6.77 4.88
C LYS A 20 -11.70 -5.43 5.26
N LYS A 21 -12.40 -4.57 5.99
CA LYS A 21 -11.87 -3.29 6.49
C LYS A 21 -10.66 -3.52 7.41
N SER A 22 -10.76 -4.46 8.35
CA SER A 22 -9.66 -4.78 9.27
C SER A 22 -8.41 -5.25 8.55
N LYS A 23 -8.53 -6.07 7.51
CA LYS A 23 -7.38 -6.48 6.68
C LYS A 23 -6.75 -5.29 5.95
N GLY A 24 -7.57 -4.40 5.38
CA GLY A 24 -7.09 -3.17 4.73
C GLY A 24 -6.36 -2.26 5.72
N TRP A 25 -6.94 -2.02 6.88
CA TRP A 25 -6.34 -1.20 7.94
C TRP A 25 -5.01 -1.78 8.43
N THR A 26 -4.94 -3.09 8.63
CA THR A 26 -3.69 -3.76 9.03
C THR A 26 -2.57 -3.53 8.02
N LYS A 27 -2.89 -3.54 6.72
CA LYS A 27 -1.92 -3.28 5.66
C LYS A 27 -1.42 -1.83 5.71
N LEU A 28 -2.32 -0.87 5.81
CA LEU A 28 -1.99 0.56 5.88
C LEU A 28 -1.19 0.91 7.15
N ILE A 29 -1.55 0.34 8.30
CA ILE A 29 -0.80 0.55 9.53
C ILE A 29 0.61 -0.06 9.44
N LYS A 30 0.81 -1.18 8.75
CA LYS A 30 2.15 -1.70 8.47
C LYS A 30 2.96 -0.75 7.58
N GLU A 31 2.34 -0.17 6.55
CA GLU A 31 2.98 0.83 5.68
C GLU A 31 3.44 2.05 6.50
N VAL A 32 2.58 2.57 7.40
CA VAL A 32 2.93 3.64 8.34
C VAL A 32 4.10 3.22 9.25
N THR A 33 4.06 2.01 9.81
CA THR A 33 5.11 1.49 10.70
C THR A 33 6.46 1.41 9.99
N VAL A 34 6.48 0.91 8.76
CA VAL A 34 7.70 0.81 7.94
C VAL A 34 8.24 2.20 7.59
N ALA A 35 7.37 3.11 7.17
CA ALA A 35 7.74 4.49 6.83
C ALA A 35 8.31 5.26 8.05
N ALA A 36 7.72 5.06 9.24
CA ALA A 36 8.14 5.73 10.47
C ALA A 36 9.54 5.33 10.97
N ARG A 37 10.09 4.20 10.50
CA ARG A 37 11.47 3.79 10.81
C ARG A 37 12.52 4.70 10.19
N GLY A 38 12.21 5.28 9.02
CA GLY A 38 13.07 6.28 8.39
C GLY A 38 13.03 7.65 9.06
N GLY A 39 12.22 7.81 10.09
CA GLY A 39 12.00 9.03 10.85
C GLY A 39 10.54 9.17 11.24
N GLY A 40 10.28 9.40 12.54
CA GLY A 40 8.91 9.52 13.09
C GLY A 40 8.27 10.88 12.89
N ASP A 41 9.00 11.87 12.34
CA ASP A 41 8.45 13.19 12.03
C ASP A 41 7.95 13.25 10.56
N PRO A 42 6.64 13.47 10.34
CA PRO A 42 6.09 13.57 8.99
C PRO A 42 6.63 14.75 8.18
N ASN A 43 7.14 15.80 8.84
CA ASN A 43 7.70 16.96 8.14
C ASN A 43 9.03 16.62 7.46
N GLY A 44 9.83 15.80 8.11
CA GLY A 44 11.12 15.33 7.58
C GLY A 44 11.03 14.03 6.80
N ASN A 45 9.85 13.39 6.74
CA ASN A 45 9.69 12.07 6.12
C ASN A 45 8.47 12.06 5.17
N PRO A 46 8.66 12.39 3.89
CA PRO A 46 7.57 12.40 2.90
C PRO A 46 6.87 11.04 2.75
N ARG A 47 7.62 9.94 2.88
CA ARG A 47 7.07 8.58 2.84
C ARG A 47 6.08 8.34 3.99
N LEU A 48 6.42 8.79 5.20
CA LEU A 48 5.54 8.70 6.36
C LEU A 48 4.29 9.55 6.17
N ARG A 49 4.46 10.78 5.66
CA ARG A 49 3.33 11.67 5.38
C ARG A 49 2.33 11.02 4.43
N ASN A 50 2.79 10.51 3.30
CA ASN A 50 1.94 9.82 2.33
C ASN A 50 1.25 8.59 2.92
N ALA A 51 1.95 7.80 3.74
CA ALA A 51 1.36 6.63 4.40
C ALA A 51 0.29 7.03 5.43
N MET A 52 0.49 8.13 6.16
CA MET A 52 -0.49 8.70 7.09
C MET A 52 -1.74 9.19 6.37
N ASP A 53 -1.58 9.88 5.25
CA ASP A 53 -2.70 10.42 4.46
C ASP A 53 -3.54 9.28 3.89
N LYS A 54 -2.95 8.24 3.29
CA LYS A 54 -3.65 7.03 2.87
C LYS A 54 -4.40 6.34 4.01
N ALA A 55 -3.81 6.32 5.20
CA ALA A 55 -4.45 5.74 6.38
C ALA A 55 -5.66 6.57 6.83
N ARG A 56 -5.57 7.90 6.80
CA ARG A 56 -6.67 8.83 7.11
C ARG A 56 -7.80 8.73 6.09
N ASP A 57 -7.49 8.67 4.81
CA ASP A 57 -8.46 8.49 3.71
C ASP A 57 -9.25 7.18 3.87
N SER A 58 -8.60 6.17 4.45
CA SER A 58 -9.25 4.91 4.80
C SER A 58 -9.99 4.93 6.13
N ASN A 59 -10.18 6.11 6.73
CA ASN A 59 -10.85 6.34 8.01
C ASN A 59 -10.21 5.57 9.18
N ILE A 60 -8.89 5.43 9.20
CA ILE A 60 -8.17 4.90 10.36
C ILE A 60 -8.06 6.01 11.42
N PRO A 61 -8.44 5.75 12.69
CA PRO A 61 -8.33 6.75 13.75
C PRO A 61 -6.89 7.25 13.95
N ASN A 62 -6.72 8.56 14.12
CA ASN A 62 -5.40 9.18 14.31
C ASN A 62 -4.63 8.55 15.48
N ASP A 63 -5.28 8.24 16.60
CA ASP A 63 -4.66 7.56 17.74
C ASP A 63 -4.01 6.22 17.36
N THR A 64 -4.57 5.52 16.37
CA THR A 64 -4.02 4.24 15.90
C THR A 64 -2.78 4.49 15.04
N ILE A 65 -2.82 5.52 14.20
CA ILE A 65 -1.69 5.96 13.38
C ILE A 65 -0.55 6.43 14.28
N ASP A 66 -0.82 7.30 15.25
CA ASP A 66 0.17 7.86 16.17
C ASP A 66 0.83 6.77 17.03
N ARG A 67 0.03 5.79 17.51
CA ARG A 67 0.58 4.64 18.23
C ARG A 67 1.51 3.80 17.37
N ALA A 68 1.19 3.60 16.09
CA ALA A 68 2.04 2.87 15.17
C ALA A 68 3.37 3.60 14.92
N ILE A 69 3.33 4.93 14.78
CA ILE A 69 4.51 5.77 14.59
C ILE A 69 5.40 5.72 15.85
N LYS A 70 4.83 5.98 17.04
CA LYS A 70 5.56 5.94 18.31
C LYS A 70 6.24 4.60 18.55
N LYS A 71 5.53 3.51 18.29
CA LYS A 71 6.06 2.16 18.44
C LYS A 71 7.20 1.88 17.47
N ALA A 72 7.10 2.35 16.22
CA ALA A 72 8.14 2.18 15.21
C ALA A 72 9.39 3.01 15.51
N ALA A 73 9.20 4.27 15.90
CA ALA A 73 10.28 5.19 16.25
C ALA A 73 10.98 4.80 17.56
N GLY A 74 10.26 4.19 18.51
CA GLY A 74 10.80 3.69 19.77
C GLY A 74 11.56 2.36 19.67
N GLY A 75 11.67 1.76 18.49
CA GLY A 75 12.33 0.46 18.31
C GLY A 75 11.54 -0.75 18.83
N GLU A 76 10.35 -0.55 19.37
CA GLU A 76 9.50 -1.62 19.92
C GLU A 76 8.62 -2.33 18.85
N GLY A 77 8.78 -1.97 17.58
CA GLY A 77 8.04 -2.58 16.48
C GLY A 77 8.62 -3.91 16.04
N ALA A 78 7.77 -4.85 15.63
CA ALA A 78 8.25 -6.05 14.93
C ALA A 78 9.13 -5.63 13.74
N ASP A 79 10.28 -6.32 13.56
CA ASP A 79 11.21 -6.06 12.47
C ASP A 79 10.60 -6.44 11.13
N PHE A 80 9.93 -5.47 10.51
CA PHE A 80 9.43 -5.64 9.15
C PHE A 80 10.54 -5.32 8.16
N ALA A 81 10.94 -6.32 7.38
CA ALA A 81 11.76 -6.13 6.20
C ALA A 81 10.85 -5.90 4.98
N GLU A 82 11.22 -4.96 4.13
CA GLU A 82 10.62 -4.83 2.81
C GLU A 82 11.28 -5.84 1.88
N VAL A 83 10.46 -6.67 1.25
CA VAL A 83 10.92 -7.70 0.31
C VAL A 83 10.02 -7.69 -0.91
N THR A 84 10.62 -7.71 -2.08
CA THR A 84 9.92 -7.79 -3.35
C THR A 84 9.95 -9.21 -3.89
N TYR A 85 8.86 -9.59 -4.54
CA TYR A 85 8.72 -10.85 -5.25
C TYR A 85 8.24 -10.58 -6.66
N GLU A 86 8.75 -11.36 -7.58
CA GLU A 86 8.51 -11.20 -9.01
C GLU A 86 8.04 -12.50 -9.60
N GLY A 87 7.16 -12.45 -10.58
CA GLY A 87 6.65 -13.66 -11.20
C GLY A 87 5.70 -13.39 -12.36
N TYR A 88 5.22 -14.45 -12.92
CA TYR A 88 4.32 -14.40 -14.07
C TYR A 88 3.00 -15.10 -13.75
N ALA A 89 1.89 -14.46 -14.12
CA ALA A 89 0.58 -15.09 -14.18
C ALA A 89 0.37 -15.79 -15.53
N PRO A 90 -0.70 -16.59 -15.68
CA PRO A 90 -1.08 -17.18 -16.96
C PRO A 90 -1.12 -16.12 -18.08
N GLY A 91 -0.67 -16.52 -19.27
CA GLY A 91 -0.57 -15.61 -20.41
C GLY A 91 0.66 -14.69 -20.41
N GLY A 92 1.61 -14.93 -19.50
CA GLY A 92 2.86 -14.16 -19.45
C GLY A 92 2.73 -12.77 -18.80
N VAL A 93 1.65 -12.54 -18.05
CA VAL A 93 1.44 -11.28 -17.33
C VAL A 93 2.45 -11.15 -16.21
N ALA A 94 3.30 -10.12 -16.28
CA ALA A 94 4.29 -9.82 -15.26
C ALA A 94 3.62 -9.29 -13.97
N ILE A 95 4.01 -9.81 -12.83
CA ILE A 95 3.51 -9.39 -11.52
C ILE A 95 4.67 -9.07 -10.61
N PHE A 96 4.67 -7.85 -10.07
CA PHE A 96 5.62 -7.36 -9.09
C PHE A 96 4.92 -7.17 -7.75
N VAL A 97 5.41 -7.80 -6.68
CA VAL A 97 4.76 -7.80 -5.35
C VAL A 97 5.69 -7.20 -4.31
N GLU A 98 5.34 -6.04 -3.80
CA GLU A 98 6.01 -5.44 -2.64
C GLU A 98 5.38 -5.94 -1.35
N THR A 99 6.21 -6.37 -0.41
CA THR A 99 5.75 -6.87 0.89
C THR A 99 6.50 -6.23 2.04
N ALA A 100 5.81 -6.06 3.17
CA ALA A 100 6.44 -5.74 4.46
C ALA A 100 6.21 -6.93 5.41
N THR A 101 7.28 -7.60 5.81
CA THR A 101 7.19 -8.83 6.59
C THR A 101 8.22 -8.90 7.70
N ASN A 102 7.83 -9.51 8.81
CA ASN A 102 8.73 -9.91 9.90
C ASN A 102 9.25 -11.36 9.76
N ASN A 103 8.85 -12.06 8.70
CA ASN A 103 9.28 -13.43 8.44
C ASN A 103 9.30 -13.70 6.92
N THR A 104 10.45 -13.57 6.32
CA THR A 104 10.67 -13.72 4.88
C THR A 104 10.40 -15.15 4.40
N THR A 105 10.79 -16.17 5.21
CA THR A 105 10.57 -17.58 4.88
C THR A 105 9.09 -17.92 4.76
N ARG A 106 8.28 -17.46 5.72
CA ARG A 106 6.82 -17.64 5.67
C ARG A 106 6.21 -16.88 4.49
N THR A 107 6.69 -15.67 4.24
CA THR A 107 6.13 -14.82 3.18
C THR A 107 6.42 -15.37 1.79
N VAL A 108 7.64 -15.83 1.50
CA VAL A 108 7.94 -16.45 0.20
C VAL A 108 7.12 -17.71 -0.04
N ALA A 109 6.91 -18.53 0.99
CA ALA A 109 6.07 -19.73 0.88
C ALA A 109 4.60 -19.36 0.55
N ASN A 110 4.06 -18.33 1.20
CA ASN A 110 2.71 -17.84 0.94
C ASN A 110 2.58 -17.25 -0.47
N VAL A 111 3.52 -16.40 -0.89
CA VAL A 111 3.52 -15.79 -2.22
C VAL A 111 3.60 -16.88 -3.28
N ARG A 112 4.50 -17.86 -3.13
CA ARG A 112 4.60 -19.01 -4.04
C ARG A 112 3.30 -19.78 -4.12
N SER A 113 2.65 -20.02 -2.98
CA SER A 113 1.36 -20.69 -2.94
C SER A 113 0.26 -19.93 -3.70
N PHE A 114 0.26 -18.58 -3.62
CA PHE A 114 -0.70 -17.77 -4.37
C PHE A 114 -0.44 -17.84 -5.87
N PHE A 115 0.80 -17.72 -6.32
CA PHE A 115 1.14 -17.90 -7.73
C PHE A 115 0.69 -19.28 -8.24
N SER A 116 1.04 -20.35 -7.53
CA SER A 116 0.68 -21.71 -7.93
C SER A 116 -0.83 -21.95 -7.97
N LYS A 117 -1.61 -21.35 -7.07
CA LYS A 117 -3.08 -21.46 -7.07
C LYS A 117 -3.75 -20.78 -8.25
N CYS A 118 -3.07 -19.84 -8.87
CA CYS A 118 -3.54 -19.09 -10.03
C CYS A 118 -2.80 -19.50 -11.31
N ASP A 119 -2.22 -20.71 -11.35
CA ASP A 119 -1.44 -21.23 -12.47
C ASP A 119 -0.32 -20.31 -12.92
N GLY A 120 0.20 -19.50 -11.99
CA GLY A 120 1.33 -18.61 -12.19
C GLY A 120 2.63 -19.20 -11.66
N THR A 121 3.74 -18.57 -11.97
CA THR A 121 5.08 -18.99 -11.56
C THR A 121 5.81 -17.86 -10.85
N LEU A 122 6.32 -18.13 -9.65
CA LEU A 122 7.20 -17.21 -8.94
C LEU A 122 8.60 -17.28 -9.57
N GLY A 123 9.11 -16.15 -10.03
CA GLY A 123 10.44 -15.99 -10.61
C GLY A 123 11.51 -15.72 -9.55
N THR A 124 12.71 -15.48 -10.04
CA THR A 124 13.85 -15.02 -9.21
C THR A 124 13.80 -13.51 -9.05
N SER A 125 14.38 -13.00 -7.98
CA SER A 125 14.50 -11.55 -7.75
C SER A 125 15.30 -10.91 -8.89
N GLY A 126 14.79 -9.78 -9.43
CA GLY A 126 15.38 -9.07 -10.56
C GLY A 126 14.93 -9.55 -11.94
N SER A 127 14.13 -10.62 -12.02
CA SER A 127 13.67 -11.17 -13.31
C SER A 127 12.77 -10.22 -14.10
N LEU A 128 12.12 -9.28 -13.39
CA LEU A 128 11.21 -8.28 -13.99
C LEU A 128 11.73 -6.84 -13.87
N ALA A 129 12.98 -6.64 -13.47
CA ALA A 129 13.56 -5.31 -13.33
C ALA A 129 13.55 -4.49 -14.63
N HIS A 130 13.54 -5.17 -15.79
CA HIS A 130 13.46 -4.54 -17.11
C HIS A 130 12.02 -4.19 -17.54
N VAL A 131 11.00 -4.69 -16.81
CA VAL A 131 9.58 -4.48 -17.14
C VAL A 131 8.98 -3.38 -16.26
N PHE A 132 9.43 -3.27 -15.02
CA PHE A 132 8.88 -2.33 -14.04
C PHE A 132 9.85 -1.22 -13.72
N GLU A 133 9.37 0.01 -13.82
CA GLU A 133 10.05 1.20 -13.35
C GLU A 133 9.26 1.80 -12.19
N ARG A 134 9.97 2.16 -11.11
CA ARG A 134 9.32 2.82 -9.97
C ARG A 134 9.14 4.30 -10.26
N LYS A 135 7.88 4.71 -10.40
CA LYS A 135 7.51 6.11 -10.65
C LYS A 135 6.59 6.63 -9.54
N ALA A 136 6.61 7.94 -9.34
CA ALA A 136 5.59 8.64 -8.58
C ALA A 136 4.52 9.14 -9.56
N GLU A 137 3.26 8.92 -9.22
CA GLU A 137 2.11 9.45 -9.96
C GLU A 137 1.43 10.52 -9.11
N PHE A 138 1.20 11.68 -9.71
CA PHE A 138 0.46 12.78 -9.11
C PHE A 138 -0.80 13.01 -9.94
N VAL A 139 -1.95 12.86 -9.29
CA VAL A 139 -3.25 13.15 -9.90
C VAL A 139 -3.71 14.51 -9.38
N ILE A 140 -3.83 15.49 -10.28
CA ILE A 140 -4.29 16.83 -9.97
C ILE A 140 -5.62 17.04 -10.67
N GLU A 141 -6.68 17.25 -9.91
CA GLU A 141 -7.99 17.55 -10.47
C GLU A 141 -7.99 18.96 -11.10
N ASN A 142 -8.70 19.12 -12.22
CA ASN A 142 -8.81 20.42 -12.91
C ASN A 142 -9.32 21.55 -12.00
N ALA A 143 -10.18 21.22 -11.04
CA ALA A 143 -10.65 22.18 -10.04
C ALA A 143 -9.51 22.74 -9.16
N ALA A 144 -8.44 21.97 -8.92
CA ALA A 144 -7.28 22.38 -8.15
C ALA A 144 -6.38 23.35 -8.92
N LEU A 145 -6.47 23.39 -10.25
CA LEU A 145 -5.73 24.33 -11.11
C LEU A 145 -6.26 25.77 -11.00
N LYS A 146 -7.43 26.00 -10.38
CA LYS A 146 -8.02 27.33 -10.14
C LYS A 146 -8.11 28.20 -11.39
N GLY A 147 -8.40 27.60 -12.55
CA GLY A 147 -8.52 28.31 -13.83
C GLY A 147 -7.19 28.52 -14.58
N ARG A 148 -6.08 27.94 -14.08
CA ARG A 148 -4.83 27.87 -14.86
C ARG A 148 -5.02 26.90 -16.04
N ASP A 149 -4.37 27.18 -17.13
CA ASP A 149 -4.32 26.27 -18.27
C ASP A 149 -3.52 25.00 -17.89
N ALA A 150 -4.02 23.85 -18.30
CA ALA A 150 -3.41 22.56 -17.94
C ALA A 150 -2.03 22.38 -18.61
N ASP A 151 -1.90 22.80 -19.86
CA ASP A 151 -0.66 22.67 -20.62
C ASP A 151 0.43 23.60 -20.07
N GLU A 152 0.04 24.83 -19.67
CA GLU A 152 0.94 25.78 -19.03
C GLU A 152 1.44 25.24 -17.67
N PHE A 153 0.53 24.64 -16.90
CA PHE A 153 0.88 24.03 -15.62
C PHE A 153 1.80 22.80 -15.80
N GLU A 154 1.59 22.00 -16.83
CA GLU A 154 2.46 20.87 -17.15
C GLU A 154 3.87 21.36 -17.52
N MET A 155 3.99 22.40 -18.31
CA MET A 155 5.28 23.03 -18.63
C MET A 155 6.01 23.53 -17.40
N GLU A 156 5.31 24.19 -16.48
CA GLU A 156 5.90 24.62 -15.19
C GLU A 156 6.41 23.43 -14.36
N CYS A 157 5.67 22.31 -14.36
CA CYS A 157 6.10 21.08 -13.68
C CYS A 157 7.37 20.50 -14.32
N ILE A 158 7.46 20.50 -15.64
CA ILE A 158 8.65 20.05 -16.39
C ILE A 158 9.86 20.94 -16.08
N ASP A 159 9.69 22.26 -16.07
CA ASP A 159 10.74 23.23 -15.74
C ASP A 159 11.24 23.07 -14.29
N ALA A 160 10.35 22.68 -13.38
CA ALA A 160 10.68 22.37 -12.00
C ALA A 160 11.25 20.95 -11.79
N GLU A 161 11.58 20.24 -12.86
CA GLU A 161 12.03 18.83 -12.87
C GLU A 161 11.03 17.84 -12.20
N ILE A 162 9.78 18.26 -12.08
CA ILE A 162 8.71 17.42 -11.57
C ILE A 162 8.05 16.74 -12.79
N GLY A 163 8.30 15.46 -12.95
CA GLY A 163 7.49 14.66 -13.88
C GLY A 163 8.00 14.63 -15.31
N ARG A 164 9.28 14.41 -15.55
CA ARG A 164 9.72 14.00 -16.88
C ARG A 164 9.38 12.51 -17.07
N ALA A 165 8.28 12.22 -17.77
CA ALA A 165 8.09 10.91 -18.37
C ALA A 165 9.08 10.77 -19.52
N SER A 166 9.99 9.84 -19.41
CA SER A 166 10.86 9.38 -20.49
C SER A 166 10.23 8.13 -21.11
#